data_869a44c2654ed81f278fb411a16931e7
#
_entry.id   869a44c2654ed81f278fb411a16931e7
#
_cell.length_a   1.000
_cell.length_b   1.000
_cell.length_c   1.000
_cell.angle_alpha   90.00
_cell.angle_beta   90.00
_cell.angle_gamma   90.00
#
_symmetry.space_group_name_H-M   'P 1'
#
loop_
_entity.id
_entity.type
_entity.pdbx_description
1 polymer ?
#
loop_
_entity_poly.entity_id
_entity_poly.type
_entity_poly.pdbx_seq_one_letter_code
_entity_poly.pdbx_strand_id
1 'polypeptide(L)'
;MKSMLRLLARPIAGALSFAITVTLIATPAAARADTREVVIGYQDMVVPWRYAQASGAVEKATGYKVTYRKLGSGADVIRALASGSIQLGEAGSSPIAAGLSQGVDLSLFWILDNINDAEALVVRNGSGVTRLADLKGKTLGLPYVSTSHFHALVALQQAGVDPASVKIVNLRPPEVAAAWERGNIDATYIWDPVLAKVKQNGKVLITSGDVAKETGKATFDGFVASRKFAQDNAAFMAGLVKVLADTDAQYRDHKADWSAGSKQVQAVAQESGAAAADVPASLALYAFPSAAEQASPTWLGGGQQSGAARSLTATAQFLKQQGTIQNVLADYSTGVDPRFVQQAAK
;
A
#
# COMPACT_ATOMS: atom_id res chain seq x y z
N MET A 1 47.20 38.96 71.55
CA MET A 1 48.58 39.11 72.08
C MET A 1 49.58 38.74 71.00
N LYS A 2 50.37 39.74 70.64
CA LYS A 2 51.78 39.72 70.20
C LYS A 2 52.06 38.83 68.95
N SER A 3 52.42 39.31 67.83
CA SER A 3 53.48 40.27 67.49
C SER A 3 54.54 39.57 66.62
N MET A 4 54.78 40.22 65.49
CA MET A 4 56.08 40.53 64.87
C MET A 4 56.74 39.38 64.08
N LEU A 5 57.32 39.60 62.99
CA LEU A 5 57.82 40.70 62.13
C LEU A 5 58.95 40.14 61.24
N ARG A 6 59.05 40.64 60.02
CA ARG A 6 60.31 40.78 59.26
C ARG A 6 60.88 39.57 58.53
N LEU A 7 61.52 39.69 57.44
CA LEU A 7 61.87 40.69 56.44
C LEU A 7 62.66 39.99 55.31
N LEU A 8 62.49 40.47 54.07
CA LEU A 8 63.47 40.55 53.02
C LEU A 8 64.16 39.27 52.43
N ALA A 9 64.00 38.97 51.18
CA ALA A 9 65.01 39.25 50.15
C ALA A 9 64.52 38.76 48.73
N ARG A 10 64.53 39.68 47.75
CA ARG A 10 64.58 39.34 46.32
C ARG A 10 66.00 38.89 45.95
N PRO A 11 66.17 38.07 44.89
CA PRO A 11 66.50 38.62 43.58
C PRO A 11 65.86 37.84 42.38
N ILE A 12 65.50 38.53 41.42
CA ILE A 12 65.68 38.51 39.96
C ILE A 12 66.30 37.28 39.34
N ALA A 13 65.62 36.56 38.44
CA ALA A 13 66.18 36.16 37.15
C ALA A 13 65.18 35.35 36.30
N GLY A 14 65.03 35.77 35.07
CA GLY A 14 64.92 34.87 33.90
C GLY A 14 63.52 34.42 33.50
N ALA A 15 62.77 35.26 32.81
CA ALA A 15 61.64 34.80 32.01
C ALA A 15 62.14 34.14 30.72
N LEU A 16 62.00 32.79 30.64
CA LEU A 16 62.04 32.07 29.38
C LEU A 16 60.58 31.80 28.98
N SER A 17 60.06 32.58 28.05
CA SER A 17 58.75 32.32 27.44
C SER A 17 58.87 31.20 26.41
N PHE A 18 58.41 30.00 26.80
CA PHE A 18 58.22 28.91 25.82
C PHE A 18 56.86 29.09 25.19
N ALA A 19 56.85 29.65 23.95
CA ALA A 19 55.66 29.70 23.13
C ALA A 19 55.32 28.27 22.64
N ILE A 20 54.34 27.61 23.28
CA ILE A 20 53.77 26.36 22.78
C ILE A 20 52.78 26.73 21.67
N THR A 21 53.22 26.56 20.41
CA THR A 21 52.34 26.65 19.26
C THR A 21 51.45 25.41 19.21
N VAL A 22 50.24 25.51 19.76
CA VAL A 22 49.19 24.47 19.58
C VAL A 22 48.70 24.52 18.16
N THR A 23 49.24 23.64 17.31
CA THR A 23 48.70 23.39 15.99
C THR A 23 47.37 22.64 16.15
N LEU A 24 46.20 23.34 16.04
CA LEU A 24 44.90 22.72 15.92
C LEU A 24 44.91 21.93 14.60
N ILE A 25 45.06 20.63 14.66
CA ILE A 25 44.76 19.73 13.58
C ILE A 25 43.22 19.66 13.53
N ALA A 26 42.61 20.44 12.63
CA ALA A 26 41.20 20.32 12.28
C ALA A 26 41.04 18.96 11.57
N THR A 27 40.66 17.93 12.32
CA THR A 27 40.15 16.70 11.69
C THR A 27 38.89 17.09 10.93
N PRO A 28 38.80 16.78 9.62
CA PRO A 28 37.55 16.97 8.91
C PRO A 28 36.51 16.09 9.61
N ALA A 29 35.49 16.72 10.22
CA ALA A 29 34.31 15.99 10.65
C ALA A 29 33.76 15.34 9.38
N ALA A 30 33.93 14.03 9.26
CA ALA A 30 33.26 13.26 8.25
C ALA A 30 31.77 13.57 8.43
N ALA A 31 31.20 14.34 7.50
CA ALA A 31 29.78 14.59 7.47
C ALA A 31 29.12 13.20 7.46
N ARG A 32 28.54 12.82 8.59
CA ARG A 32 27.72 11.63 8.70
C ARG A 32 26.63 11.87 7.68
N ALA A 33 26.66 11.15 6.56
CA ALA A 33 25.57 11.19 5.60
C ALA A 33 24.31 10.85 6.40
N ASP A 34 23.42 11.82 6.52
CA ASP A 34 22.14 11.66 7.20
C ASP A 34 21.42 10.55 6.44
N THR A 35 21.40 9.35 7.02
CA THR A 35 20.84 8.18 6.33
C THR A 35 19.34 8.39 6.28
N ARG A 36 18.87 8.91 5.16
CA ARG A 36 17.45 9.13 4.95
C ARG A 36 16.75 7.77 4.97
N GLU A 37 15.87 7.58 5.92
CA GLU A 37 15.15 6.32 6.12
C GLU A 37 13.66 6.51 5.79
N VAL A 38 13.04 5.47 5.25
CA VAL A 38 11.61 5.44 4.97
C VAL A 38 11.04 4.05 5.24
N VAL A 39 9.83 3.99 5.77
CA VAL A 39 9.10 2.74 5.97
C VAL A 39 7.93 2.71 4.99
N ILE A 40 7.90 1.67 4.15
CA ILE A 40 6.83 1.41 3.19
C ILE A 40 6.00 0.22 3.68
N GLY A 41 4.70 0.45 3.90
CA GLY A 41 3.75 -0.61 4.24
C GLY A 41 3.27 -1.35 2.99
N TYR A 42 3.20 -2.68 3.05
CA TYR A 42 2.72 -3.49 1.94
C TYR A 42 1.85 -4.66 2.40
N GLN A 43 1.07 -5.24 1.47
CA GLN A 43 0.23 -6.40 1.67
C GLN A 43 0.76 -7.60 0.87
N ASP A 44 0.21 -8.78 1.08
CA ASP A 44 0.55 -10.00 0.33
C ASP A 44 -0.16 -10.06 -1.03
N MET A 45 0.02 -9.04 -1.85
CA MET A 45 -0.55 -8.96 -3.19
C MET A 45 0.44 -9.46 -4.24
N VAL A 46 -0.08 -10.07 -5.30
CA VAL A 46 0.72 -10.53 -6.45
C VAL A 46 0.73 -9.42 -7.49
N VAL A 47 1.73 -8.54 -7.40
CA VAL A 47 1.88 -7.35 -8.25
C VAL A 47 3.33 -7.17 -8.71
N PRO A 48 3.60 -6.54 -9.88
CA PRO A 48 4.95 -6.47 -10.45
C PRO A 48 5.96 -5.77 -9.54
N TRP A 49 5.57 -4.73 -8.82
CA TRP A 49 6.49 -3.95 -7.99
C TRP A 49 7.15 -4.76 -6.85
N ARG A 50 6.65 -5.97 -6.50
CA ARG A 50 7.35 -6.90 -5.61
C ARG A 50 8.74 -7.25 -6.11
N TYR A 51 8.92 -7.31 -7.43
CA TYR A 51 10.25 -7.47 -8.03
C TYR A 51 11.15 -6.25 -7.75
N ALA A 52 10.63 -5.04 -7.85
CA ALA A 52 11.38 -3.83 -7.49
C ALA A 52 11.74 -3.81 -6.00
N GLN A 53 10.82 -4.22 -5.12
CA GLN A 53 11.04 -4.38 -3.68
C GLN A 53 12.19 -5.37 -3.41
N ALA A 54 12.10 -6.58 -3.92
CA ALA A 54 13.11 -7.64 -3.68
C ALA A 54 14.50 -7.32 -4.26
N SER A 55 14.55 -6.55 -5.36
CA SER A 55 15.81 -6.21 -6.03
C SER A 55 16.53 -4.98 -5.44
N GLY A 56 15.92 -4.30 -4.46
CA GLY A 56 16.43 -3.04 -3.90
C GLY A 56 16.44 -1.89 -4.92
N ALA A 57 15.51 -1.92 -5.90
CA ALA A 57 15.45 -0.92 -6.96
C ALA A 57 15.10 0.47 -6.42
N VAL A 58 14.24 0.54 -5.40
CA VAL A 58 13.85 1.81 -4.77
C VAL A 58 15.04 2.45 -4.06
N GLU A 59 15.79 1.68 -3.28
CA GLU A 59 17.00 2.12 -2.58
C GLU A 59 18.05 2.63 -3.56
N LYS A 60 18.27 1.89 -4.65
CA LYS A 60 19.24 2.28 -5.70
C LYS A 60 18.83 3.56 -6.42
N ALA A 61 17.54 3.74 -6.68
CA ALA A 61 17.04 4.91 -7.40
C ALA A 61 16.97 6.17 -6.53
N THR A 62 16.75 6.02 -5.23
CA THR A 62 16.47 7.14 -4.34
C THR A 62 17.60 7.49 -3.38
N GLY A 63 18.51 6.55 -3.11
CA GLY A 63 19.56 6.69 -2.09
C GLY A 63 19.03 6.64 -0.64
N TYR A 64 17.77 6.26 -0.43
CA TYR A 64 17.20 6.06 0.90
C TYR A 64 17.42 4.63 1.37
N LYS A 65 17.48 4.44 2.68
CA LYS A 65 17.30 3.13 3.29
C LYS A 65 15.81 2.87 3.42
N VAL A 66 15.32 1.82 2.77
CA VAL A 66 13.90 1.46 2.78
C VAL A 66 13.67 0.27 3.70
N THR A 67 12.69 0.40 4.60
CA THR A 67 12.19 -0.72 5.41
C THR A 67 10.80 -1.08 4.91
N TYR A 68 10.64 -2.31 4.45
CA TYR A 68 9.34 -2.83 4.02
C TYR A 68 8.63 -3.49 5.20
N ARG A 69 7.40 -3.05 5.48
CA ARG A 69 6.58 -3.59 6.57
C ARG A 69 5.35 -4.27 6.02
N LYS A 70 5.26 -5.59 6.19
CA LYS A 70 4.06 -6.35 5.82
C LYS A 70 2.93 -6.05 6.80
N LEU A 71 1.75 -5.74 6.26
CA LEU A 71 0.52 -5.42 6.99
C LEU A 71 -0.61 -6.33 6.52
N GLY A 72 -1.56 -6.60 7.41
CA GLY A 72 -2.57 -7.63 7.17
C GLY A 72 -3.74 -7.20 6.27
N SER A 73 -3.91 -5.89 6.03
CA SER A 73 -4.97 -5.34 5.18
C SER A 73 -4.72 -3.88 4.84
N GLY A 74 -5.40 -3.35 3.82
CA GLY A 74 -5.37 -1.92 3.50
C GLY A 74 -5.82 -1.02 4.65
N ALA A 75 -6.77 -1.47 5.46
CA ALA A 75 -7.18 -0.75 6.67
C ALA A 75 -6.05 -0.68 7.72
N ASP A 76 -5.21 -1.74 7.83
CA ASP A 76 -4.01 -1.71 8.68
C ASP A 76 -2.97 -0.72 8.13
N VAL A 77 -2.81 -0.64 6.81
CA VAL A 77 -1.93 0.35 6.14
C VAL A 77 -2.38 1.78 6.46
N ILE A 78 -3.66 2.08 6.31
CA ILE A 78 -4.20 3.42 6.62
C ILE A 78 -4.00 3.78 8.10
N ARG A 79 -4.21 2.83 9.03
CA ARG A 79 -3.93 3.04 10.46
C ARG A 79 -2.44 3.28 10.75
N ALA A 80 -1.57 2.52 10.10
CA ALA A 80 -0.12 2.68 10.25
C ALA A 80 0.37 4.04 9.70
N LEU A 81 -0.21 4.50 8.60
CA LEU A 81 0.04 5.83 8.04
C LEU A 81 -0.46 6.94 8.99
N ALA A 82 -1.69 6.82 9.49
CA ALA A 82 -2.29 7.77 10.42
C ALA A 82 -1.48 7.90 11.73
N SER A 83 -0.87 6.82 12.21
CA SER A 83 0.01 6.84 13.39
C SER A 83 1.44 7.30 13.11
N GLY A 84 1.81 7.54 11.83
CA GLY A 84 3.17 7.88 11.42
C GLY A 84 4.18 6.71 11.49
N SER A 85 3.70 5.48 11.74
CA SER A 85 4.57 4.30 11.84
C SER A 85 5.07 3.79 10.48
N ILE A 86 4.47 4.26 9.39
CA ILE A 86 4.93 4.18 8.01
C ILE A 86 4.77 5.56 7.34
N GLN A 87 5.54 5.84 6.30
CA GLN A 87 5.45 7.08 5.52
C GLN A 87 4.64 6.90 4.23
N LEU A 88 4.70 5.69 3.67
CA LEU A 88 3.99 5.30 2.46
C LEU A 88 3.41 3.89 2.63
N GLY A 89 2.41 3.56 1.82
CA GLY A 89 1.92 2.18 1.78
C GLY A 89 0.92 1.96 0.65
N GLU A 90 0.69 0.69 0.35
CA GLU A 90 -0.31 0.27 -0.64
C GLU A 90 -1.64 -0.05 0.03
N ALA A 91 -2.72 0.42 -0.56
CA ALA A 91 -4.06 0.15 -0.07
C ALA A 91 -5.08 0.19 -1.21
N GLY A 92 -6.16 -0.55 -1.06
CA GLY A 92 -7.28 -0.49 -1.99
C GLY A 92 -8.04 0.82 -1.92
N SER A 93 -8.80 1.14 -2.95
CA SER A 93 -9.62 2.35 -3.04
C SER A 93 -10.62 2.49 -1.88
N SER A 94 -11.14 1.38 -1.36
CA SER A 94 -12.09 1.40 -0.24
C SER A 94 -11.44 1.87 1.09
N PRO A 95 -10.32 1.31 1.58
CA PRO A 95 -9.66 1.83 2.77
C PRO A 95 -9.07 3.24 2.54
N ILE A 96 -8.65 3.61 1.33
CA ILE A 96 -8.22 4.98 1.00
C ILE A 96 -9.39 5.96 1.19
N ALA A 97 -10.55 5.67 0.62
CA ALA A 97 -11.75 6.49 0.74
C ALA A 97 -12.18 6.63 2.21
N ALA A 98 -12.17 5.53 2.96
CA ALA A 98 -12.49 5.53 4.40
C ALA A 98 -11.49 6.37 5.21
N GLY A 99 -10.20 6.24 4.94
CA GLY A 99 -9.15 7.00 5.62
C GLY A 99 -9.28 8.51 5.39
N LEU A 100 -9.47 8.92 4.13
CA LEU A 100 -9.73 10.33 3.78
C LEU A 100 -10.99 10.86 4.48
N SER A 101 -12.06 10.08 4.51
CA SER A 101 -13.32 10.43 5.20
C SER A 101 -13.14 10.61 6.71
N GLN A 102 -12.18 9.93 7.31
CA GLN A 102 -11.81 10.04 8.72
C GLN A 102 -10.77 11.14 8.99
N GLY A 103 -10.36 11.88 7.97
CA GLY A 103 -9.40 12.99 8.09
C GLY A 103 -7.94 12.54 8.18
N VAL A 104 -7.60 11.32 7.77
CA VAL A 104 -6.20 10.89 7.70
C VAL A 104 -5.46 11.74 6.66
N ASP A 105 -4.33 12.32 7.06
CA ASP A 105 -3.50 13.16 6.19
C ASP A 105 -2.67 12.31 5.23
N LEU A 106 -3.31 11.92 4.12
CA LEU A 106 -2.71 11.10 3.07
C LEU A 106 -3.02 11.65 1.67
N SER A 107 -2.20 11.27 0.70
CA SER A 107 -2.47 11.44 -0.72
C SER A 107 -2.18 10.18 -1.51
N LEU A 108 -3.09 9.85 -2.44
CA LEU A 108 -2.93 8.82 -3.46
C LEU A 108 -2.07 9.40 -4.59
N PHE A 109 -0.93 8.80 -4.90
CA PHE A 109 0.02 9.32 -5.88
C PHE A 109 0.37 8.35 -7.02
N TRP A 110 -0.02 7.07 -6.89
CA TRP A 110 0.18 6.04 -7.91
C TRP A 110 -0.95 5.02 -7.87
N ILE A 111 -1.46 4.63 -9.02
CA ILE A 111 -2.38 3.50 -9.18
C ILE A 111 -1.52 2.24 -9.37
N LEU A 112 -1.56 1.33 -8.43
CA LEU A 112 -0.86 0.05 -8.54
C LEU A 112 -1.47 -0.82 -9.63
N ASP A 113 -2.80 -0.88 -9.62
CA ASP A 113 -3.57 -1.67 -10.58
C ASP A 113 -5.04 -1.29 -10.60
N ASN A 114 -5.71 -1.66 -11.68
CA ASN A 114 -7.15 -1.85 -11.70
C ASN A 114 -7.41 -3.32 -11.35
N ILE A 115 -8.14 -3.56 -10.28
CA ILE A 115 -8.31 -4.90 -9.69
C ILE A 115 -8.93 -5.90 -10.66
N ASN A 116 -9.90 -5.48 -11.48
CA ASN A 116 -10.60 -6.37 -12.43
C ASN A 116 -11.01 -7.71 -11.78
N ASP A 117 -10.52 -8.85 -12.32
CA ASP A 117 -10.86 -10.21 -11.88
C ASP A 117 -9.94 -10.74 -10.77
N ALA A 118 -9.02 -9.92 -10.26
CA ALA A 118 -8.05 -10.33 -9.24
C ALA A 118 -8.64 -10.50 -7.85
N GLU A 119 -9.86 -10.01 -7.63
CA GLU A 119 -10.67 -10.32 -6.46
C GLU A 119 -11.95 -11.06 -6.88
N ALA A 120 -12.34 -12.06 -6.11
CA ALA A 120 -13.55 -12.83 -6.42
C ALA A 120 -14.23 -13.36 -5.16
N LEU A 121 -15.57 -13.48 -5.25
CA LEU A 121 -16.38 -14.23 -4.30
C LEU A 121 -16.34 -15.71 -4.67
N VAL A 122 -15.76 -16.51 -3.79
CA VAL A 122 -15.64 -17.97 -3.92
C VAL A 122 -16.50 -18.63 -2.87
N VAL A 123 -17.28 -19.62 -3.29
CA VAL A 123 -18.06 -20.47 -2.39
C VAL A 123 -17.43 -21.86 -2.32
N ARG A 124 -17.42 -22.43 -1.11
CA ARG A 124 -16.84 -23.73 -0.89
C ARG A 124 -17.69 -24.84 -1.52
N ASN A 125 -17.04 -25.83 -2.12
CA ASN A 125 -17.70 -27.04 -2.57
C ASN A 125 -18.39 -27.72 -1.39
N GLY A 126 -19.65 -28.10 -1.58
CA GLY A 126 -20.47 -28.70 -0.51
C GLY A 126 -21.13 -27.73 0.46
N SER A 127 -20.93 -26.40 0.34
CA SER A 127 -21.62 -25.39 1.17
C SER A 127 -23.13 -25.27 0.88
N GLY A 128 -23.59 -25.82 -0.25
CA GLY A 128 -24.97 -25.65 -0.74
C GLY A 128 -25.24 -24.29 -1.39
N VAL A 129 -24.20 -23.44 -1.54
CA VAL A 129 -24.30 -22.14 -2.20
C VAL A 129 -23.99 -22.31 -3.68
N THR A 130 -24.92 -21.90 -4.54
CA THR A 130 -24.77 -21.97 -6.01
C THR A 130 -24.92 -20.60 -6.70
N ARG A 131 -25.55 -19.64 -6.00
CA ARG A 131 -25.78 -18.26 -6.42
C ARG A 131 -25.75 -17.32 -5.22
N LEU A 132 -25.62 -16.01 -5.44
CA LEU A 132 -25.50 -15.00 -4.37
C LEU A 132 -26.69 -15.06 -3.39
N ALA A 133 -27.90 -15.35 -3.86
CA ALA A 133 -29.09 -15.45 -3.00
C ALA A 133 -28.99 -16.57 -1.93
N ASP A 134 -28.18 -17.59 -2.18
CA ASP A 134 -28.02 -18.72 -1.27
C ASP A 134 -27.07 -18.40 -0.10
N LEU A 135 -26.46 -17.21 -0.09
CA LEU A 135 -25.60 -16.73 0.99
C LEU A 135 -26.36 -16.37 2.28
N LYS A 136 -27.70 -16.24 2.21
CA LYS A 136 -28.52 -16.00 3.43
C LYS A 136 -28.26 -17.09 4.48
N GLY A 137 -27.91 -16.66 5.70
CA GLY A 137 -27.57 -17.55 6.81
C GLY A 137 -26.19 -18.19 6.74
N LYS A 138 -25.44 -17.98 5.67
CA LYS A 138 -24.07 -18.52 5.47
C LYS A 138 -23.02 -17.61 6.06
N THR A 139 -21.83 -18.16 6.30
CA THR A 139 -20.68 -17.42 6.81
C THR A 139 -19.77 -17.00 5.66
N LEU A 140 -19.64 -15.69 5.47
CA LEU A 140 -18.76 -15.05 4.48
C LEU A 140 -17.56 -14.41 5.21
N GLY A 141 -16.37 -14.97 5.03
CA GLY A 141 -15.13 -14.44 5.62
C GLY A 141 -14.42 -13.50 4.64
N LEU A 142 -14.06 -12.29 5.09
CA LEU A 142 -13.33 -11.32 4.28
C LEU A 142 -12.72 -10.21 5.15
N PRO A 143 -11.70 -9.47 4.68
CA PRO A 143 -11.15 -8.33 5.41
C PRO A 143 -12.13 -7.13 5.36
N TYR A 144 -12.50 -6.60 6.53
CA TYR A 144 -13.39 -5.44 6.59
C TYR A 144 -12.74 -4.17 6.02
N VAL A 145 -13.57 -3.32 5.42
CA VAL A 145 -13.18 -2.05 4.78
C VAL A 145 -12.27 -2.23 3.57
N SER A 146 -12.00 -3.47 3.12
CA SER A 146 -11.27 -3.75 1.89
C SER A 146 -12.13 -3.51 0.64
N THR A 147 -11.50 -3.52 -0.54
CA THR A 147 -12.17 -3.57 -1.85
C THR A 147 -13.04 -4.81 -1.99
N SER A 148 -12.57 -5.96 -1.50
CA SER A 148 -13.34 -7.21 -1.43
C SER A 148 -14.58 -7.07 -0.57
N HIS A 149 -14.51 -6.39 0.60
CA HIS A 149 -15.69 -6.10 1.42
C HIS A 149 -16.68 -5.21 0.68
N PHE A 150 -16.19 -4.14 0.06
CA PHE A 150 -17.02 -3.24 -0.74
C PHE A 150 -17.75 -3.99 -1.85
N HIS A 151 -17.04 -4.80 -2.67
CA HIS A 151 -17.65 -5.56 -3.75
C HIS A 151 -18.57 -6.68 -3.26
N ALA A 152 -18.29 -7.31 -2.11
CA ALA A 152 -19.22 -8.27 -1.51
C ALA A 152 -20.56 -7.60 -1.18
N LEU A 153 -20.56 -6.43 -0.55
CA LEU A 153 -21.77 -5.68 -0.23
C LEU A 153 -22.52 -5.23 -1.49
N VAL A 154 -21.80 -4.76 -2.52
CA VAL A 154 -22.40 -4.38 -3.82
C VAL A 154 -23.06 -5.59 -4.47
N ALA A 155 -22.38 -6.73 -4.54
CA ALA A 155 -22.91 -7.97 -5.14
C ALA A 155 -24.15 -8.49 -4.40
N LEU A 156 -24.14 -8.47 -3.06
CA LEU A 156 -25.31 -8.83 -2.27
C LEU A 156 -26.49 -7.90 -2.53
N GLN A 157 -26.27 -6.58 -2.58
CA GLN A 157 -27.30 -5.61 -2.88
C GLN A 157 -27.93 -5.83 -4.26
N GLN A 158 -27.09 -6.08 -5.30
CA GLN A 158 -27.58 -6.40 -6.65
C GLN A 158 -28.42 -7.65 -6.69
N ALA A 159 -28.03 -8.68 -5.91
CA ALA A 159 -28.79 -9.92 -5.81
C ALA A 159 -30.05 -9.83 -4.93
N GLY A 160 -30.39 -8.63 -4.41
CA GLY A 160 -31.51 -8.45 -3.50
C GLY A 160 -31.32 -9.15 -2.15
N VAL A 161 -30.09 -9.40 -1.75
CA VAL A 161 -29.73 -10.01 -0.46
C VAL A 161 -29.38 -8.92 0.54
N ASP A 162 -30.14 -8.86 1.64
CA ASP A 162 -29.79 -8.00 2.75
C ASP A 162 -28.46 -8.49 3.38
N PRO A 163 -27.40 -7.65 3.42
CA PRO A 163 -26.14 -8.02 4.04
C PRO A 163 -26.28 -8.48 5.49
N ALA A 164 -27.27 -7.95 6.25
CA ALA A 164 -27.55 -8.37 7.62
C ALA A 164 -28.04 -9.83 7.71
N SER A 165 -28.54 -10.40 6.63
CA SER A 165 -28.93 -11.81 6.55
C SER A 165 -27.76 -12.77 6.30
N VAL A 166 -26.55 -12.25 6.04
CA VAL A 166 -25.32 -13.02 5.81
C VAL A 166 -24.40 -12.84 7.02
N LYS A 167 -23.84 -13.93 7.55
CA LYS A 167 -22.87 -13.83 8.64
C LYS A 167 -21.51 -13.41 8.09
N ILE A 168 -21.31 -12.09 7.88
CA ILE A 168 -20.03 -11.56 7.42
C ILE A 168 -19.09 -11.48 8.63
N VAL A 169 -17.88 -12.08 8.49
CA VAL A 169 -16.86 -12.11 9.54
C VAL A 169 -15.57 -11.46 9.05
N ASN A 170 -15.01 -10.60 9.91
CA ASN A 170 -13.76 -9.91 9.62
C ASN A 170 -12.57 -10.84 9.82
N LEU A 171 -11.93 -11.23 8.73
CA LEU A 171 -10.75 -12.10 8.70
C LEU A 171 -9.71 -11.50 7.77
N ARG A 172 -8.46 -11.42 8.22
CA ARG A 172 -7.32 -11.07 7.34
C ARG A 172 -7.02 -12.24 6.39
N PRO A 173 -6.34 -12.03 5.26
CA PRO A 173 -6.11 -13.08 4.27
C PRO A 173 -5.55 -14.40 4.85
N PRO A 174 -4.53 -14.41 5.75
CA PRO A 174 -4.09 -15.67 6.36
C PRO A 174 -5.16 -16.34 7.24
N GLU A 175 -6.01 -15.54 7.91
CA GLU A 175 -7.11 -16.04 8.73
C GLU A 175 -8.24 -16.62 7.85
N VAL A 176 -8.50 -15.99 6.68
CA VAL A 176 -9.43 -16.51 5.66
C VAL A 176 -8.94 -17.88 5.19
N ALA A 177 -7.66 -18.00 4.80
CA ALA A 177 -7.09 -19.27 4.36
C ALA A 177 -7.25 -20.36 5.45
N ALA A 178 -6.93 -20.05 6.69
CA ALA A 178 -7.03 -20.98 7.80
C ALA A 178 -8.50 -21.36 8.13
N ALA A 179 -9.44 -20.40 8.07
CA ALA A 179 -10.87 -20.66 8.29
C ALA A 179 -11.47 -21.48 7.16
N TRP A 180 -11.03 -21.23 5.92
CA TRP A 180 -11.43 -22.00 4.75
C TRP A 180 -10.99 -23.47 4.84
N GLU A 181 -9.72 -23.72 5.18
CA GLU A 181 -9.19 -25.08 5.35
C GLU A 181 -9.95 -25.90 6.41
N ARG A 182 -10.29 -25.27 7.53
CA ARG A 182 -11.06 -25.89 8.62
C ARG A 182 -12.55 -26.02 8.35
N GLY A 183 -13.04 -25.44 7.29
CA GLY A 183 -14.45 -25.46 7.01
C GLY A 183 -15.33 -24.50 7.83
N ASN A 184 -14.75 -23.47 8.42
CA ASN A 184 -15.43 -22.52 9.30
C ASN A 184 -16.14 -21.38 8.56
N ILE A 185 -15.90 -21.23 7.27
CA ILE A 185 -16.59 -20.29 6.39
C ILE A 185 -17.12 -20.99 5.15
N ASP A 186 -18.28 -20.58 4.67
CA ASP A 186 -18.95 -21.12 3.49
C ASP A 186 -18.49 -20.44 2.21
N ALA A 187 -18.12 -19.17 2.33
CA ALA A 187 -17.69 -18.30 1.23
C ALA A 187 -16.62 -17.32 1.69
N THR A 188 -15.89 -16.79 0.72
CA THR A 188 -14.95 -15.66 0.91
C THR A 188 -14.98 -14.75 -0.31
N TYR A 189 -14.68 -13.47 -0.11
CA TYR A 189 -14.31 -12.55 -1.17
C TYR A 189 -12.88 -12.10 -0.91
N ILE A 190 -11.95 -12.43 -1.80
CA ILE A 190 -10.52 -12.36 -1.51
C ILE A 190 -9.68 -12.26 -2.79
N TRP A 191 -8.41 -11.94 -2.65
CA TRP A 191 -7.37 -11.85 -3.69
C TRP A 191 -6.25 -12.89 -3.50
N ASP A 192 -5.35 -12.98 -4.50
CA ASP A 192 -4.18 -13.85 -4.43
C ASP A 192 -3.13 -13.35 -3.39
N PRO A 193 -2.46 -14.29 -2.71
CA PRO A 193 -2.40 -15.75 -2.99
C PRO A 193 -3.54 -16.59 -2.40
N VAL A 194 -4.41 -16.02 -1.57
CA VAL A 194 -5.48 -16.80 -0.93
C VAL A 194 -6.56 -17.20 -1.93
N LEU A 195 -6.85 -16.35 -2.92
CA LEU A 195 -7.82 -16.66 -3.99
C LEU A 195 -7.44 -17.95 -4.74
N ALA A 196 -6.19 -18.09 -5.18
CA ALA A 196 -5.70 -19.29 -5.84
C ALA A 196 -5.90 -20.55 -4.97
N LYS A 197 -5.65 -20.43 -3.67
CA LYS A 197 -5.80 -21.51 -2.71
C LYS A 197 -7.27 -21.95 -2.54
N VAL A 198 -8.18 -21.00 -2.33
CA VAL A 198 -9.60 -21.32 -2.11
C VAL A 198 -10.29 -21.81 -3.39
N LYS A 199 -9.82 -21.43 -4.56
CA LYS A 199 -10.30 -21.94 -5.87
C LYS A 199 -10.03 -23.43 -6.07
N GLN A 200 -9.08 -24.04 -5.35
CA GLN A 200 -8.79 -25.49 -5.48
C GLN A 200 -9.97 -26.36 -5.05
N ASN A 201 -10.76 -25.91 -4.09
CA ASN A 201 -11.94 -26.63 -3.58
C ASN A 201 -13.18 -25.73 -3.45
N GLY A 202 -13.23 -24.67 -4.23
CA GLY A 202 -14.32 -23.72 -4.29
C GLY A 202 -14.68 -23.33 -5.73
N LYS A 203 -15.83 -22.69 -5.88
CA LYS A 203 -16.34 -22.14 -7.14
C LYS A 203 -16.45 -20.64 -7.06
N VAL A 204 -15.88 -19.92 -8.04
CA VAL A 204 -16.11 -18.48 -8.21
C VAL A 204 -17.56 -18.24 -8.60
N LEU A 205 -18.26 -17.37 -7.88
CA LEU A 205 -19.61 -16.91 -8.21
C LEU A 205 -19.60 -15.60 -9.00
N ILE A 206 -18.72 -14.67 -8.61
CA ILE A 206 -18.62 -13.35 -9.23
C ILE A 206 -17.22 -12.79 -8.96
N THR A 207 -16.68 -12.02 -9.91
CA THR A 207 -15.41 -11.30 -9.76
C THR A 207 -15.66 -9.82 -9.50
N SER A 208 -14.63 -9.09 -9.07
CA SER A 208 -14.67 -7.62 -8.98
C SER A 208 -14.85 -6.98 -10.35
N GLY A 209 -14.32 -7.59 -11.40
CA GLY A 209 -14.55 -7.19 -12.78
C GLY A 209 -16.02 -7.30 -13.22
N ASP A 210 -16.66 -8.41 -12.85
CA ASP A 210 -18.11 -8.59 -13.11
C ASP A 210 -18.93 -7.52 -12.39
N VAL A 211 -18.67 -7.31 -11.08
CA VAL A 211 -19.35 -6.27 -10.30
C VAL A 211 -19.15 -4.89 -10.90
N ALA A 212 -17.92 -4.56 -11.30
CA ALA A 212 -17.61 -3.27 -11.94
C ALA A 212 -18.35 -3.08 -13.26
N LYS A 213 -18.38 -4.11 -14.10
CA LYS A 213 -19.08 -4.12 -15.40
C LYS A 213 -20.59 -3.90 -15.24
N GLU A 214 -21.20 -4.56 -14.26
CA GLU A 214 -22.65 -4.50 -14.01
C GLU A 214 -23.10 -3.22 -13.32
N THR A 215 -22.25 -2.61 -12.48
CA THR A 215 -22.64 -1.49 -11.60
C THR A 215 -21.94 -0.19 -11.87
N GLY A 216 -20.87 -0.20 -12.66
CA GLY A 216 -19.97 0.94 -12.83
C GLY A 216 -19.06 1.22 -11.61
N LYS A 217 -19.08 0.35 -10.58
CA LYS A 217 -18.33 0.52 -9.33
C LYS A 217 -17.00 -0.25 -9.39
N ALA A 218 -16.05 0.24 -10.19
CA ALA A 218 -14.70 -0.33 -10.25
C ALA A 218 -13.89 0.02 -9.00
N THR A 219 -12.99 -0.87 -8.62
CA THR A 219 -12.00 -0.69 -7.56
C THR A 219 -10.58 -0.77 -8.12
N PHE A 220 -9.65 -0.17 -7.39
CA PHE A 220 -8.23 -0.17 -7.71
C PHE A 220 -7.41 -0.29 -6.43
N ASP A 221 -6.16 -0.73 -6.56
CA ASP A 221 -5.17 -0.56 -5.52
C ASP A 221 -4.26 0.62 -5.87
N GLY A 222 -3.79 1.31 -4.85
CA GLY A 222 -2.94 2.48 -5.03
C GLY A 222 -1.91 2.64 -3.93
N PHE A 223 -0.85 3.38 -4.25
CA PHE A 223 0.10 3.86 -3.27
C PHE A 223 -0.36 5.19 -2.70
N VAL A 224 -0.38 5.24 -1.38
CA VAL A 224 -0.63 6.45 -0.60
C VAL A 224 0.61 6.85 0.19
N ALA A 225 0.78 8.15 0.41
CA ALA A 225 1.83 8.71 1.24
C ALA A 225 1.25 9.71 2.25
N SER A 226 1.90 9.88 3.40
CA SER A 226 1.70 11.08 4.21
C SER A 226 1.99 12.31 3.35
N ARG A 227 1.08 13.29 3.33
CA ARG A 227 1.27 14.52 2.53
C ARG A 227 2.54 15.27 2.94
N LYS A 228 2.78 15.33 4.25
CA LYS A 228 4.00 15.95 4.76
C LYS A 228 5.25 15.26 4.22
N PHE A 229 5.31 13.93 4.28
CA PHE A 229 6.44 13.18 3.75
C PHE A 229 6.62 13.43 2.25
N ALA A 230 5.54 13.35 1.47
CA ALA A 230 5.59 13.57 0.03
C ALA A 230 6.05 14.99 -0.37
N GLN A 231 5.69 16.00 0.41
CA GLN A 231 6.14 17.37 0.22
C GLN A 231 7.62 17.54 0.55
N ASP A 232 8.06 17.03 1.70
CA ASP A 232 9.42 17.19 2.20
C ASP A 232 10.44 16.34 1.41
N ASN A 233 9.98 15.27 0.73
CA ASN A 233 10.83 14.28 0.07
C ASN A 233 10.47 14.09 -1.42
N ALA A 234 10.20 15.19 -2.14
CA ALA A 234 9.76 15.15 -3.54
C ALA A 234 10.71 14.36 -4.47
N ALA A 235 12.02 14.43 -4.23
CA ALA A 235 13.01 13.66 -5.02
C ALA A 235 12.87 12.14 -4.78
N PHE A 236 12.63 11.71 -3.53
CA PHE A 236 12.33 10.31 -3.22
C PHE A 236 11.07 9.85 -3.94
N MET A 237 9.99 10.64 -3.86
CA MET A 237 8.71 10.32 -4.50
C MET A 237 8.85 10.18 -6.01
N ALA A 238 9.59 11.08 -6.66
CA ALA A 238 9.86 10.99 -8.11
C ALA A 238 10.66 9.73 -8.47
N GLY A 239 11.69 9.40 -7.67
CA GLY A 239 12.48 8.17 -7.86
C GLY A 239 11.65 6.90 -7.66
N LEU A 240 10.81 6.87 -6.63
CA LEU A 240 9.89 5.74 -6.38
C LEU A 240 8.91 5.57 -7.55
N VAL A 241 8.23 6.65 -7.97
CA VAL A 241 7.25 6.58 -9.08
C VAL A 241 7.92 6.12 -10.38
N LYS A 242 9.16 6.55 -10.65
CA LYS A 242 9.90 6.04 -11.79
C LYS A 242 10.14 4.53 -11.70
N VAL A 243 10.54 4.01 -10.54
CA VAL A 243 10.75 2.57 -10.33
C VAL A 243 9.45 1.79 -10.52
N LEU A 244 8.32 2.30 -10.01
CA LEU A 244 7.01 1.68 -10.20
C LEU A 244 6.62 1.66 -11.67
N ALA A 245 6.76 2.79 -12.38
CA ALA A 245 6.45 2.92 -13.79
C ALA A 245 7.29 1.97 -14.65
N ASP A 246 8.60 1.91 -14.42
CA ASP A 246 9.53 1.03 -15.13
C ASP A 246 9.19 -0.45 -14.90
N THR A 247 8.85 -0.82 -13.67
CA THR A 247 8.52 -2.21 -13.31
C THR A 247 7.20 -2.65 -13.93
N ASP A 248 6.17 -1.80 -13.88
CA ASP A 248 4.88 -2.07 -14.51
C ASP A 248 5.00 -2.13 -16.04
N ALA A 249 5.80 -1.25 -16.65
CA ALA A 249 6.11 -1.30 -18.08
C ALA A 249 6.82 -2.60 -18.46
N GLN A 250 7.81 -3.02 -17.67
CA GLN A 250 8.51 -4.29 -17.90
C GLN A 250 7.52 -5.46 -17.90
N TYR A 251 6.54 -5.50 -17.02
CA TYR A 251 5.52 -6.54 -17.04
C TYR A 251 4.58 -6.40 -18.24
N ARG A 252 4.02 -5.19 -18.49
CA ARG A 252 3.06 -4.98 -19.60
C ARG A 252 3.63 -5.35 -20.96
N ASP A 253 4.87 -4.90 -21.20
CA ASP A 253 5.47 -4.96 -22.52
C ASP A 253 6.18 -6.29 -22.78
N HIS A 254 6.51 -7.04 -21.71
CA HIS A 254 7.30 -8.27 -21.78
C HIS A 254 6.66 -9.39 -20.93
N LYS A 255 5.34 -9.56 -20.98
CA LYS A 255 4.62 -10.58 -20.18
C LYS A 255 5.18 -11.99 -20.34
N ALA A 256 5.66 -12.34 -21.54
CA ALA A 256 6.24 -13.66 -21.83
C ALA A 256 7.50 -13.96 -20.99
N ASP A 257 8.24 -12.93 -20.57
CA ASP A 257 9.43 -13.08 -19.75
C ASP A 257 9.12 -13.32 -18.26
N TRP A 258 7.85 -13.15 -17.86
CA TRP A 258 7.36 -13.37 -16.50
C TRP A 258 6.82 -14.79 -16.32
N SER A 259 7.64 -15.79 -16.69
CA SER A 259 7.34 -17.21 -16.48
C SER A 259 7.66 -17.63 -15.04
N ALA A 260 7.10 -18.77 -14.60
CA ALA A 260 7.29 -19.28 -13.24
C ALA A 260 8.77 -19.44 -12.83
N GLY A 261 9.68 -19.70 -13.77
CA GLY A 261 11.12 -19.81 -13.53
C GLY A 261 11.89 -18.51 -13.59
N SER A 262 11.28 -17.40 -13.99
CA SER A 262 11.98 -16.10 -14.12
C SER A 262 12.28 -15.49 -12.75
N LYS A 263 13.36 -14.68 -12.69
CA LYS A 263 13.75 -13.98 -11.46
C LYS A 263 12.66 -13.02 -10.96
N GLN A 264 11.91 -12.42 -11.88
CA GLN A 264 10.80 -11.52 -11.56
C GLN A 264 9.69 -12.28 -10.82
N VAL A 265 9.25 -13.39 -11.38
CA VAL A 265 8.19 -14.22 -10.79
C VAL A 265 8.63 -14.84 -9.47
N GLN A 266 9.88 -15.32 -9.38
CA GLN A 266 10.42 -15.84 -8.12
C GLN A 266 10.44 -14.75 -7.01
N ALA A 267 10.79 -13.52 -7.34
CA ALA A 267 10.76 -12.41 -6.40
C ALA A 267 9.32 -12.05 -5.98
N VAL A 268 8.38 -11.97 -6.94
CA VAL A 268 6.96 -11.74 -6.62
C VAL A 268 6.42 -12.84 -5.72
N ALA A 269 6.73 -14.10 -6.02
CA ALA A 269 6.30 -15.26 -5.21
C ALA A 269 6.84 -15.17 -3.77
N GLN A 270 8.12 -14.86 -3.61
CA GLN A 270 8.76 -14.72 -2.30
C GLN A 270 8.11 -13.60 -1.47
N GLU A 271 7.91 -12.42 -2.05
CA GLU A 271 7.40 -11.25 -1.32
C GLU A 271 5.89 -11.35 -1.02
N SER A 272 5.10 -11.95 -1.93
CA SER A 272 3.66 -12.12 -1.76
C SER A 272 3.29 -13.38 -0.95
N GLY A 273 4.15 -14.40 -0.96
CA GLY A 273 3.85 -15.72 -0.41
C GLY A 273 3.04 -16.61 -1.36
N ALA A 274 2.93 -16.23 -2.64
CA ALA A 274 2.29 -17.04 -3.67
C ALA A 274 3.20 -18.21 -4.12
N ALA A 275 2.60 -19.27 -4.67
CA ALA A 275 3.38 -20.27 -5.41
C ALA A 275 3.85 -19.65 -6.75
N ALA A 276 5.12 -19.79 -7.09
CA ALA A 276 5.66 -19.22 -8.32
C ALA A 276 4.91 -19.66 -9.59
N ALA A 277 4.37 -20.87 -9.58
CA ALA A 277 3.56 -21.40 -10.68
C ALA A 277 2.24 -20.61 -10.87
N ASP A 278 1.68 -20.02 -9.81
CA ASP A 278 0.40 -19.30 -9.86
C ASP A 278 0.59 -17.82 -10.23
N VAL A 279 1.78 -17.25 -10.00
CA VAL A 279 2.05 -15.81 -10.18
C VAL A 279 1.72 -15.29 -11.57
N PRO A 280 2.08 -15.94 -12.70
CA PRO A 280 1.75 -15.44 -14.03
C PRO A 280 0.24 -15.34 -14.27
N ALA A 281 -0.52 -16.33 -13.79
CA ALA A 281 -1.99 -16.34 -13.89
C ALA A 281 -2.61 -15.26 -13.00
N SER A 282 -2.09 -15.07 -11.79
CA SER A 282 -2.55 -14.04 -10.86
C SER A 282 -2.32 -12.63 -11.43
N LEU A 283 -1.12 -12.35 -11.95
CA LEU A 283 -0.80 -11.06 -12.56
C LEU A 283 -1.71 -10.73 -13.76
N ALA A 284 -2.14 -11.75 -14.51
CA ALA A 284 -3.00 -11.56 -15.68
C ALA A 284 -4.44 -11.14 -15.32
N LEU A 285 -4.85 -11.26 -14.06
CA LEU A 285 -6.18 -10.86 -13.58
C LEU A 285 -6.30 -9.35 -13.37
N TYR A 286 -5.18 -8.65 -13.25
CA TYR A 286 -5.12 -7.20 -13.06
C TYR A 286 -4.88 -6.46 -14.38
N ALA A 287 -5.18 -5.16 -14.40
CA ALA A 287 -4.65 -4.25 -15.41
C ALA A 287 -3.76 -3.19 -14.73
N PHE A 288 -2.54 -3.04 -15.24
CA PHE A 288 -1.54 -2.10 -14.74
C PHE A 288 -1.49 -0.87 -15.66
N PRO A 289 -2.09 0.27 -15.29
CA PRO A 289 -2.12 1.45 -16.16
C PRO A 289 -0.72 2.06 -16.30
N SER A 290 -0.39 2.53 -17.50
CA SER A 290 0.86 3.23 -17.77
C SER A 290 0.93 4.58 -17.04
N ALA A 291 2.12 5.15 -16.87
CA ALA A 291 2.27 6.48 -16.29
C ALA A 291 1.47 7.55 -17.06
N ALA A 292 1.43 7.46 -18.38
CA ALA A 292 0.64 8.37 -19.23
C ALA A 292 -0.87 8.25 -18.99
N GLU A 293 -1.39 7.02 -18.89
CA GLU A 293 -2.78 6.79 -18.53
C GLU A 293 -3.10 7.28 -17.12
N GLN A 294 -2.21 7.05 -16.16
CA GLN A 294 -2.37 7.52 -14.79
C GLN A 294 -2.34 9.05 -14.67
N ALA A 295 -1.52 9.74 -15.47
CA ALA A 295 -1.46 11.19 -15.51
C ALA A 295 -2.71 11.84 -16.15
N SER A 296 -3.50 11.06 -16.89
CA SER A 296 -4.72 11.51 -17.55
C SER A 296 -5.92 11.61 -16.59
N PRO A 297 -7.05 12.24 -17.03
CA PRO A 297 -8.29 12.24 -16.25
C PRO A 297 -8.90 10.85 -16.03
N THR A 298 -8.44 9.83 -16.73
CA THR A 298 -8.89 8.45 -16.52
C THR A 298 -8.54 7.99 -15.08
N TRP A 299 -7.39 8.43 -14.54
CA TRP A 299 -6.95 8.03 -13.21
C TRP A 299 -6.71 9.22 -12.27
N LEU A 300 -5.49 9.77 -12.21
CA LEU A 300 -5.09 10.76 -11.21
C LEU A 300 -5.19 12.21 -11.68
N GLY A 301 -5.13 12.45 -13.01
CA GLY A 301 -5.22 13.79 -13.57
C GLY A 301 -6.64 14.32 -13.61
N GLY A 302 -6.82 15.65 -13.80
CA GLY A 302 -8.13 16.28 -14.00
C GLY A 302 -8.86 16.71 -12.71
N GLY A 303 -8.22 16.66 -11.54
CA GLY A 303 -8.81 17.13 -10.26
C GLY A 303 -10.08 16.37 -9.91
N GLN A 304 -11.19 17.07 -9.64
CA GLN A 304 -12.49 16.46 -9.30
C GLN A 304 -13.04 15.51 -10.39
N GLN A 305 -12.64 15.73 -11.64
CA GLN A 305 -13.05 14.89 -12.76
C GLN A 305 -12.15 13.66 -12.94
N SER A 306 -11.11 13.49 -12.13
CA SER A 306 -10.28 12.29 -12.19
C SER A 306 -11.06 11.03 -11.87
N GLY A 307 -10.72 9.92 -12.56
CA GLY A 307 -11.34 8.62 -12.31
C GLY A 307 -11.14 8.17 -10.86
N ALA A 308 -9.95 8.41 -10.30
CA ALA A 308 -9.66 8.09 -8.89
C ALA A 308 -10.56 8.87 -7.94
N ALA A 309 -10.69 10.21 -8.10
CA ALA A 309 -11.53 11.00 -7.22
C ALA A 309 -13.01 10.59 -7.30
N ARG A 310 -13.52 10.32 -8.50
CA ARG A 310 -14.89 9.82 -8.69
C ARG A 310 -15.10 8.45 -8.03
N SER A 311 -14.15 7.52 -8.21
CA SER A 311 -14.22 6.19 -7.59
C SER A 311 -14.18 6.28 -6.05
N LEU A 312 -13.29 7.10 -5.48
CA LEU A 312 -13.22 7.33 -4.04
C LEU A 312 -14.52 7.95 -3.50
N THR A 313 -15.11 8.92 -4.23
CA THR A 313 -16.39 9.54 -3.87
C THR A 313 -17.52 8.51 -3.85
N ALA A 314 -17.67 7.73 -4.92
CA ALA A 314 -18.71 6.71 -5.02
C ALA A 314 -18.56 5.62 -3.95
N THR A 315 -17.34 5.20 -3.70
CA THR A 315 -16.99 4.23 -2.64
C THR A 315 -17.36 4.78 -1.26
N ALA A 316 -16.98 6.02 -0.95
CA ALA A 316 -17.29 6.64 0.35
C ALA A 316 -18.81 6.81 0.56
N GLN A 317 -19.55 7.24 -0.47
CA GLN A 317 -21.00 7.34 -0.42
C GLN A 317 -21.64 6.00 -0.10
N PHE A 318 -21.19 4.94 -0.76
CA PHE A 318 -21.68 3.59 -0.51
C PHE A 318 -21.33 3.10 0.90
N LEU A 319 -20.08 3.27 1.36
CA LEU A 319 -19.64 2.90 2.70
C LEU A 319 -20.44 3.63 3.80
N LYS A 320 -20.81 4.91 3.56
CA LYS A 320 -21.70 5.65 4.44
C LYS A 320 -23.10 5.06 4.48
N GLN A 321 -23.67 4.71 3.31
CA GLN A 321 -24.99 4.06 3.24
C GLN A 321 -25.00 2.73 3.99
N GLN A 322 -23.89 2.00 3.98
CA GLN A 322 -23.72 0.75 4.73
C GLN A 322 -23.35 0.95 6.21
N GLY A 323 -23.28 2.20 6.69
CA GLY A 323 -22.90 2.51 8.07
C GLY A 323 -21.43 2.26 8.43
N THR A 324 -20.58 1.97 7.43
CA THR A 324 -19.15 1.66 7.64
C THR A 324 -18.35 2.92 7.97
N ILE A 325 -18.73 4.07 7.42
CA ILE A 325 -18.15 5.38 7.72
C ILE A 325 -19.24 6.40 8.04
N GLN A 326 -18.91 7.46 8.78
CA GLN A 326 -19.88 8.49 9.20
C GLN A 326 -19.89 9.69 8.24
N ASN A 327 -18.73 10.07 7.71
CA ASN A 327 -18.55 11.27 6.92
C ASN A 327 -18.17 10.94 5.48
N VAL A 328 -18.60 11.80 4.56
CA VAL A 328 -18.17 11.81 3.15
C VAL A 328 -17.63 13.20 2.88
N LEU A 329 -16.44 13.29 2.28
CA LEU A 329 -15.86 14.57 1.88
C LEU A 329 -16.66 15.18 0.72
N ALA A 330 -16.69 16.50 0.67
CA ALA A 330 -17.27 17.22 -0.47
C ALA A 330 -16.44 17.01 -1.76
N ASP A 331 -15.13 16.77 -1.61
CA ASP A 331 -14.20 16.60 -2.73
C ASP A 331 -13.06 15.64 -2.35
N TYR A 332 -13.01 14.47 -2.98
CA TYR A 332 -11.94 13.49 -2.81
C TYR A 332 -10.71 13.77 -3.68
N SER A 333 -10.77 14.70 -4.64
CA SER A 333 -9.58 15.09 -5.40
C SER A 333 -8.51 15.73 -4.54
N THR A 334 -8.89 16.29 -3.40
CA THR A 334 -7.95 16.77 -2.38
C THR A 334 -7.04 15.69 -1.81
N GLY A 335 -7.44 14.43 -1.93
CA GLY A 335 -6.67 13.25 -1.56
C GLY A 335 -5.89 12.61 -2.72
N VAL A 336 -5.85 13.25 -3.90
CA VAL A 336 -5.16 12.74 -5.09
C VAL A 336 -4.02 13.66 -5.47
N ASP A 337 -2.82 13.10 -5.66
CA ASP A 337 -1.62 13.86 -6.02
C ASP A 337 -1.02 13.37 -7.35
N PRO A 338 -1.37 13.99 -8.48
CA PRO A 338 -0.88 13.58 -9.80
C PRO A 338 0.53 14.08 -10.13
N ARG A 339 1.15 14.92 -9.29
CA ARG A 339 2.41 15.63 -9.61
C ARG A 339 3.53 14.69 -10.00
N PHE A 340 3.70 13.58 -9.28
CA PHE A 340 4.81 12.66 -9.49
C PHE A 340 4.62 11.81 -10.75
N VAL A 341 3.39 11.31 -10.99
CA VAL A 341 3.09 10.56 -12.20
C VAL A 341 3.15 11.44 -13.46
N GLN A 342 2.78 12.71 -13.38
CA GLN A 342 2.91 13.68 -14.47
C GLN A 342 4.37 13.96 -14.84
N GLN A 343 5.30 13.81 -13.90
CA GLN A 343 6.75 13.89 -14.17
C GLN A 343 7.24 12.62 -14.86
N ALA A 344 6.77 11.45 -14.43
CA ALA A 344 7.17 10.15 -15.01
C ALA A 344 6.56 9.89 -16.40
N ALA A 345 5.49 10.59 -16.77
CA ALA A 345 4.80 10.48 -18.06
C ALA A 345 5.43 11.33 -19.17
N LYS A 346 6.41 12.18 -18.85
CA LYS A 346 7.17 13.02 -19.82
C LYS A 346 8.36 12.29 -20.40
#